data_d55c00c547ccb9bdfeede5d4f10b64ad
#
_entry.id   d55c00c547ccb9bdfeede5d4f10b64ad
#
_cell.length_a   1.000
_cell.length_b   1.000
_cell.length_c   1.000
_cell.angle_alpha   90.00
_cell.angle_beta   90.00
_cell.angle_gamma   90.00
#
_symmetry.space_group_name_H-M   'P 1'
#
loop_
_entity.id
_entity.type
_entity.pdbx_description
1 polymer ?
#
loop_
_entity_poly.entity_id
_entity_poly.type
_entity_poly.pdbx_seq_one_letter_code
_entity_poly.pdbx_strand_id
1 'polypeptide(L)'
;MEKQALNLAYELHGDPSDPIVVIIQGLGMPLTATPPELVEKLVKKELCLLLIDNRDIGQSEKLDRTPPNIIWEAIKYQLGFKVKYFYKLDDMMNDINSLLIKLNIKSIHILGVSMGGMIAQSMAIHHPKKIKSLISIMSTTGNPKLPGPKWVVAKFILLGSRNKEIHDSSSFYHQLWKLIGSPKYPRSTEELNQFVRRIMGRGMTAGGSARQLLAILSSRNRCVDLESLTIPTLIIHGDEDNLVPIECGINTAESIKDSILWRIPGMGHDFPYELIDEFTDRISQHVLNADKGH
;
A
#
# COMPACT_ATOMS: atom_id res chain seq x y z
N MET A 1 -2.49 25.19 -11.87
CA MET A 1 -1.06 24.88 -11.72
C MET A 1 -0.94 23.37 -11.61
N GLU A 2 -0.37 22.71 -12.60
CA GLU A 2 0.02 21.30 -12.48
C GLU A 2 0.98 21.18 -11.29
N LYS A 3 0.65 20.33 -10.33
CA LYS A 3 1.57 20.04 -9.24
C LYS A 3 2.70 19.20 -9.81
N GLN A 4 3.91 19.71 -9.72
CA GLN A 4 5.11 19.01 -10.17
C GLN A 4 5.22 17.64 -9.47
N ALA A 5 5.45 16.59 -10.25
CA ALA A 5 5.72 15.27 -9.70
C ALA A 5 7.02 15.29 -8.89
N LEU A 6 6.99 14.61 -7.74
CA LEU A 6 8.16 14.53 -6.86
C LEU A 6 9.10 13.40 -7.29
N ASN A 7 10.38 13.53 -6.98
CA ASN A 7 11.35 12.46 -7.22
C ASN A 7 11.15 11.33 -6.22
N LEU A 8 10.86 10.14 -6.73
CA LEU A 8 10.74 8.94 -5.91
C LEU A 8 12.06 8.17 -5.89
N ALA A 9 12.46 7.70 -4.70
CA ALA A 9 13.50 6.72 -4.55
C ALA A 9 12.93 5.33 -4.85
N TYR A 10 13.75 4.49 -5.46
CA TYR A 10 13.34 3.13 -5.86
C TYR A 10 14.52 2.16 -5.82
N GLU A 11 14.21 0.89 -5.84
CA GLU A 11 15.15 -0.21 -6.02
C GLU A 11 14.60 -1.17 -7.07
N LEU A 12 15.49 -1.66 -7.94
CA LEU A 12 15.16 -2.63 -8.98
C LEU A 12 15.84 -3.96 -8.63
N HIS A 13 15.05 -5.04 -8.59
CA HIS A 13 15.52 -6.40 -8.30
C HIS A 13 15.07 -7.35 -9.41
N GLY A 14 15.97 -8.17 -9.91
CA GLY A 14 15.73 -9.09 -11.04
C GLY A 14 16.22 -8.54 -12.38
N ASP A 15 15.94 -9.26 -13.46
CA ASP A 15 16.33 -8.89 -14.81
C ASP A 15 15.29 -7.91 -15.40
N PRO A 16 15.71 -6.74 -15.92
CA PRO A 16 14.78 -5.80 -16.56
C PRO A 16 14.06 -6.34 -17.83
N SER A 17 14.51 -7.48 -18.37
CA SER A 17 13.83 -8.17 -19.47
C SER A 17 12.63 -8.99 -19.01
N ASP A 18 12.54 -9.31 -17.72
CA ASP A 18 11.42 -10.02 -17.12
C ASP A 18 10.18 -9.12 -16.93
N PRO A 19 8.98 -9.68 -16.71
CA PRO A 19 7.79 -8.91 -16.40
C PRO A 19 7.98 -8.00 -15.18
N ILE A 20 7.82 -6.69 -15.37
CA ILE A 20 8.05 -5.69 -14.33
C ILE A 20 6.84 -5.59 -13.41
N VAL A 21 7.05 -5.81 -12.10
CA VAL A 21 6.06 -5.62 -11.04
C VAL A 21 6.45 -4.41 -10.19
N VAL A 22 5.65 -3.35 -10.24
CA VAL A 22 5.81 -2.19 -9.34
C VAL A 22 5.17 -2.50 -8.01
N ILE A 23 5.92 -2.38 -6.91
CA ILE A 23 5.44 -2.64 -5.55
C ILE A 23 5.30 -1.31 -4.79
N ILE A 24 4.07 -0.99 -4.39
CA ILE A 24 3.71 0.24 -3.69
C ILE A 24 3.32 -0.08 -2.24
N GLN A 25 4.03 0.51 -1.29
CA GLN A 25 3.81 0.29 0.13
C GLN A 25 2.66 1.10 0.72
N GLY A 26 2.23 0.70 1.92
CA GLY A 26 1.17 1.34 2.69
C GLY A 26 1.57 2.66 3.34
N LEU A 27 0.65 3.20 4.13
CA LEU A 27 0.79 4.44 4.88
C LEU A 27 2.04 4.43 5.76
N GLY A 28 2.91 5.42 5.55
CA GLY A 28 4.11 5.62 6.35
C GLY A 28 5.18 4.54 6.18
N MET A 29 5.00 3.59 5.25
CA MET A 29 5.93 2.47 5.05
C MET A 29 6.88 2.74 3.89
N PRO A 30 8.20 2.59 4.10
CA PRO A 30 9.20 2.61 3.03
C PRO A 30 9.19 1.30 2.24
N LEU A 31 9.87 1.27 1.10
CA LEU A 31 9.99 0.07 0.25
C LEU A 31 10.55 -1.15 1.00
N THR A 32 11.37 -0.92 2.03
CA THR A 32 11.92 -1.97 2.89
C THR A 32 10.88 -2.66 3.79
N ALA A 33 9.61 -2.22 3.77
CA ALA A 33 8.52 -2.95 4.41
C ALA A 33 8.14 -4.23 3.63
N THR A 34 8.50 -4.34 2.35
CA THR A 34 8.38 -5.61 1.61
C THR A 34 9.30 -6.66 2.25
N PRO A 35 8.78 -7.87 2.57
CA PRO A 35 9.63 -8.94 3.10
C PRO A 35 10.75 -9.29 2.12
N PRO A 36 12.03 -9.33 2.53
CA PRO A 36 13.15 -9.66 1.64
C PRO A 36 12.99 -11.05 1.01
N GLU A 37 12.48 -12.01 1.76
CA GLU A 37 12.25 -13.37 1.31
C GLU A 37 11.22 -13.43 0.16
N LEU A 38 10.17 -12.57 0.22
CA LEU A 38 9.20 -12.44 -0.87
C LEU A 38 9.86 -11.84 -2.11
N VAL A 39 10.72 -10.82 -1.94
CA VAL A 39 11.46 -10.20 -3.06
C VAL A 39 12.36 -11.26 -3.73
N GLU A 40 13.19 -11.97 -2.95
CA GLU A 40 14.10 -12.99 -3.49
C GLU A 40 13.36 -14.11 -4.23
N LYS A 41 12.23 -14.58 -3.66
CA LYS A 41 11.45 -15.66 -4.25
C LYS A 41 10.73 -15.22 -5.54
N LEU A 42 10.19 -13.99 -5.59
CA LEU A 42 9.57 -13.47 -6.81
C LEU A 42 10.60 -13.25 -7.93
N VAL A 43 11.81 -12.79 -7.60
CA VAL A 43 12.92 -12.70 -8.57
C VAL A 43 13.31 -14.09 -9.10
N LYS A 44 13.35 -15.12 -8.25
CA LYS A 44 13.57 -16.52 -8.69
C LYS A 44 12.46 -17.09 -9.59
N LYS A 45 11.28 -16.45 -9.58
CA LYS A 45 10.16 -16.76 -10.50
C LYS A 45 10.23 -15.91 -11.80
N GLU A 46 11.39 -15.37 -12.14
CA GLU A 46 11.60 -14.56 -13.35
C GLU A 46 10.69 -13.33 -13.40
N LEU A 47 10.61 -12.59 -12.28
CA LEU A 47 9.94 -11.29 -12.20
C LEU A 47 10.96 -10.19 -11.86
N CYS A 48 10.84 -9.06 -12.52
CA CYS A 48 11.59 -7.86 -12.20
C CYS A 48 10.76 -6.97 -11.26
N LEU A 49 11.26 -6.68 -10.06
CA LEU A 49 10.53 -5.93 -9.05
C LEU A 49 11.04 -4.49 -8.96
N LEU A 50 10.17 -3.53 -9.18
CA LEU A 50 10.45 -2.11 -8.94
C LEU A 50 9.77 -1.71 -7.62
N LEU A 51 10.55 -1.71 -6.55
CA LEU A 51 10.11 -1.26 -5.24
C LEU A 51 10.29 0.24 -5.13
N ILE A 52 9.29 0.96 -4.62
CA ILE A 52 9.34 2.43 -4.52
C ILE A 52 9.07 2.91 -3.09
N ASP A 53 9.76 3.97 -2.69
CA ASP A 53 9.35 4.78 -1.56
C ASP A 53 8.31 5.80 -2.05
N ASN A 54 7.13 5.82 -1.47
CA ASN A 54 6.14 6.87 -1.76
C ASN A 54 6.69 8.26 -1.36
N ARG A 55 6.13 9.34 -1.93
CA ARG A 55 6.45 10.69 -1.46
C ARG A 55 6.34 10.79 0.06
N ASP A 56 7.17 11.60 0.68
CA ASP A 56 7.22 11.86 2.13
C ASP A 56 7.82 10.74 3.00
N ILE A 57 8.18 9.59 2.43
CA ILE A 57 8.71 8.43 3.15
C ILE A 57 10.03 7.94 2.53
N GLY A 58 10.83 7.24 3.34
CA GLY A 58 12.06 6.61 2.89
C GLY A 58 13.08 7.64 2.39
N GLN A 59 13.65 7.37 1.23
CA GLN A 59 14.60 8.26 0.56
C GLN A 59 13.96 9.11 -0.54
N SER A 60 12.64 9.02 -0.74
CA SER A 60 11.90 9.89 -1.65
C SER A 60 11.85 11.33 -1.16
N GLU A 61 11.57 12.23 -2.09
CA GLU A 61 11.40 13.66 -1.82
C GLU A 61 10.27 13.88 -0.79
N LYS A 62 10.54 14.79 0.15
CA LYS A 62 9.63 15.11 1.26
C LYS A 62 9.16 16.55 1.16
N LEU A 63 7.86 16.76 1.45
CA LEU A 63 7.35 18.11 1.54
C LEU A 63 7.78 18.77 2.85
N ASP A 64 8.38 19.95 2.74
CA ASP A 64 8.68 20.80 3.90
C ASP A 64 7.43 21.62 4.30
N ARG A 65 6.42 20.93 4.81
CA ARG A 65 5.17 21.56 5.27
C ARG A 65 4.63 20.82 6.49
N THR A 66 4.35 21.57 7.55
CA THR A 66 3.75 21.03 8.77
C THR A 66 2.30 20.60 8.50
N PRO A 67 1.93 19.34 8.78
CA PRO A 67 0.56 18.88 8.62
C PRO A 67 -0.38 19.57 9.63
N PRO A 68 -1.67 19.77 9.26
CA PRO A 68 -2.68 20.23 10.21
C PRO A 68 -2.91 19.19 11.31
N ASN A 69 -3.65 19.57 12.33
CA ASN A 69 -3.98 18.65 13.43
C ASN A 69 -4.80 17.46 12.90
N ILE A 70 -4.18 16.28 12.85
CA ILE A 70 -4.74 15.06 12.27
C ILE A 70 -6.02 14.62 12.99
N ILE A 71 -6.10 14.78 14.32
CA ILE A 71 -7.31 14.41 15.07
C ILE A 71 -8.48 15.29 14.65
N TRP A 72 -8.26 16.58 14.48
CA TRP A 72 -9.30 17.49 14.04
C TRP A 72 -9.77 17.16 12.61
N GLU A 73 -8.84 16.84 11.72
CA GLU A 73 -9.19 16.46 10.36
C GLU A 73 -9.89 15.08 10.31
N ALA A 74 -9.53 14.14 11.18
CA ALA A 74 -10.23 12.86 11.32
C ALA A 74 -11.66 13.05 11.85
N ILE A 75 -11.88 13.94 12.82
CA ILE A 75 -13.23 14.30 13.30
C ILE A 75 -14.06 14.90 12.16
N LYS A 76 -13.50 15.83 11.39
CA LYS A 76 -14.19 16.40 10.21
C LYS A 76 -14.57 15.31 9.20
N TYR A 77 -13.68 14.39 8.92
CA TYR A 77 -13.95 13.25 8.04
C TYR A 77 -15.15 12.43 8.54
N GLN A 78 -15.16 12.08 9.82
CA GLN A 78 -16.27 11.33 10.44
C GLN A 78 -17.61 12.08 10.37
N LEU A 79 -17.58 13.40 10.44
CA LEU A 79 -18.76 14.27 10.33
C LEU A 79 -19.12 14.62 8.88
N GLY A 80 -18.43 14.06 7.88
CA GLY A 80 -18.67 14.31 6.46
C GLY A 80 -18.17 15.67 5.93
N PHE A 81 -17.34 16.37 6.71
CA PHE A 81 -16.75 17.65 6.28
C PHE A 81 -15.49 17.44 5.44
N LYS A 82 -15.16 18.42 4.60
CA LYS A 82 -13.94 18.41 3.80
C LYS A 82 -12.69 18.44 4.69
N VAL A 83 -11.78 17.50 4.44
CA VAL A 83 -10.47 17.37 5.09
C VAL A 83 -9.45 18.28 4.39
N LYS A 84 -8.57 18.93 5.14
CA LYS A 84 -7.43 19.64 4.58
C LYS A 84 -6.34 18.64 4.17
N TYR A 85 -5.77 18.82 2.99
CA TYR A 85 -4.70 17.96 2.46
C TYR A 85 -3.67 18.80 1.68
N PHE A 86 -2.48 18.28 1.51
CA PHE A 86 -1.43 18.88 0.67
C PHE A 86 -1.40 18.25 -0.72
N TYR A 87 -1.72 16.97 -0.81
CA TYR A 87 -1.81 16.17 -2.02
C TYR A 87 -2.85 15.06 -1.82
N LYS A 88 -3.26 14.44 -2.90
CA LYS A 88 -4.18 13.30 -2.94
C LYS A 88 -3.44 12.03 -3.34
N LEU A 89 -4.13 10.89 -3.28
CA LEU A 89 -3.61 9.63 -3.81
C LEU A 89 -3.33 9.72 -5.32
N ASP A 90 -4.12 10.51 -6.06
CA ASP A 90 -3.89 10.74 -7.48
C ASP A 90 -2.58 11.54 -7.75
N ASP A 91 -2.17 12.44 -6.85
CA ASP A 91 -0.85 13.09 -6.96
C ASP A 91 0.29 12.06 -6.74
N MET A 92 0.09 11.07 -5.82
CA MET A 92 1.06 9.98 -5.61
C MET A 92 1.11 9.03 -6.81
N MET A 93 -0.03 8.73 -7.41
CA MET A 93 -0.11 8.00 -8.67
C MET A 93 0.68 8.72 -9.79
N ASN A 94 0.55 10.04 -9.91
CA ASN A 94 1.27 10.82 -10.91
C ASN A 94 2.79 10.81 -10.70
N ASP A 95 3.29 10.74 -9.45
CA ASP A 95 4.72 10.55 -9.18
C ASP A 95 5.22 9.23 -9.75
N ILE A 96 4.48 8.14 -9.51
CA ILE A 96 4.82 6.81 -10.03
C ILE A 96 4.82 6.81 -11.55
N ASN A 97 3.78 7.38 -12.17
CA ASN A 97 3.72 7.48 -13.63
C ASN A 97 4.91 8.29 -14.20
N SER A 98 5.32 9.37 -13.52
CA SER A 98 6.49 10.17 -13.90
C SER A 98 7.80 9.39 -13.76
N LEU A 99 7.93 8.57 -12.70
CA LEU A 99 9.07 7.66 -12.53
C LEU A 99 9.13 6.64 -13.67
N LEU A 100 7.99 6.00 -14.02
CA LEU A 100 7.92 5.04 -15.13
C LEU A 100 8.33 5.67 -16.47
N ILE A 101 7.90 6.90 -16.73
CA ILE A 101 8.30 7.65 -17.94
C ILE A 101 9.81 7.89 -17.91
N LYS A 102 10.37 8.35 -16.80
CA LYS A 102 11.82 8.60 -16.62
C LYS A 102 12.65 7.33 -16.83
N LEU A 103 12.14 6.18 -16.41
CA LEU A 103 12.79 4.86 -16.58
C LEU A 103 12.49 4.23 -17.95
N ASN A 104 11.72 4.91 -18.84
CA ASN A 104 11.28 4.39 -20.13
C ASN A 104 10.51 3.06 -20.03
N ILE A 105 9.78 2.84 -18.92
CA ILE A 105 8.96 1.65 -18.71
C ILE A 105 7.55 1.92 -19.27
N LYS A 106 7.15 1.13 -20.24
CA LYS A 106 5.89 1.33 -21.01
C LYS A 106 4.69 0.62 -20.40
N SER A 107 4.89 -0.60 -19.84
CA SER A 107 3.84 -1.42 -19.25
C SER A 107 4.36 -2.18 -18.05
N ILE A 108 3.49 -2.41 -17.06
CA ILE A 108 3.83 -3.01 -15.78
C ILE A 108 2.67 -3.87 -15.26
N HIS A 109 3.01 -4.78 -14.35
CA HIS A 109 2.09 -5.28 -13.35
C HIS A 109 2.22 -4.40 -12.10
N ILE A 110 1.13 -4.19 -11.38
CA ILE A 110 1.15 -3.31 -10.22
C ILE A 110 0.62 -4.04 -8.98
N LEU A 111 1.43 -4.02 -7.92
CA LEU A 111 1.10 -4.58 -6.62
C LEU A 111 1.08 -3.45 -5.59
N GLY A 112 -0.07 -3.26 -4.96
CA GLY A 112 -0.22 -2.26 -3.92
C GLY A 112 -0.68 -2.85 -2.60
N VAL A 113 -0.01 -2.45 -1.51
CA VAL A 113 -0.30 -2.87 -0.14
C VAL A 113 -1.01 -1.74 0.59
N SER A 114 -2.19 -1.98 1.16
CA SER A 114 -2.92 -1.00 1.98
C SER A 114 -3.16 0.32 1.19
N MET A 115 -2.64 1.46 1.64
CA MET A 115 -2.64 2.72 0.87
C MET A 115 -2.06 2.54 -0.53
N GLY A 116 -1.02 1.72 -0.67
CA GLY A 116 -0.44 1.39 -1.99
C GLY A 116 -1.44 0.72 -2.92
N GLY A 117 -2.35 -0.11 -2.40
CA GLY A 117 -3.46 -0.69 -3.16
C GLY A 117 -4.45 0.37 -3.67
N MET A 118 -4.73 1.39 -2.86
CA MET A 118 -5.56 2.52 -3.29
C MET A 118 -4.90 3.30 -4.44
N ILE A 119 -3.57 3.49 -4.39
CA ILE A 119 -2.79 4.13 -5.44
C ILE A 119 -2.76 3.25 -6.70
N ALA A 120 -2.55 1.93 -6.53
CA ALA A 120 -2.55 0.96 -7.62
C ALA A 120 -3.90 0.92 -8.36
N GLN A 121 -5.02 0.96 -7.62
CA GLN A 121 -6.36 1.11 -8.19
C GLN A 121 -6.47 2.41 -9.01
N SER A 122 -6.01 3.56 -8.48
CA SER A 122 -6.00 4.82 -9.24
C SER A 122 -5.13 4.72 -10.50
N MET A 123 -3.95 4.06 -10.44
CA MET A 123 -3.12 3.80 -11.63
C MET A 123 -3.87 3.00 -12.68
N ALA A 124 -4.54 1.91 -12.30
CA ALA A 124 -5.30 1.05 -13.20
C ALA A 124 -6.45 1.81 -13.89
N ILE A 125 -7.15 2.67 -13.15
CA ILE A 125 -8.25 3.49 -13.65
C ILE A 125 -7.76 4.55 -14.65
N HIS A 126 -6.69 5.30 -14.31
CA HIS A 126 -6.26 6.46 -15.11
C HIS A 126 -5.26 6.10 -16.22
N HIS A 127 -4.55 4.98 -16.09
CA HIS A 127 -3.53 4.51 -17.05
C HIS A 127 -3.74 3.05 -17.49
N PRO A 128 -4.97 2.64 -17.91
CA PRO A 128 -5.29 1.24 -18.16
C PRO A 128 -4.38 0.59 -19.22
N LYS A 129 -3.87 1.37 -20.19
CA LYS A 129 -2.95 0.87 -21.24
C LYS A 129 -1.55 0.54 -20.72
N LYS A 130 -1.20 1.00 -19.52
CA LYS A 130 0.11 0.72 -18.90
C LYS A 130 0.07 -0.46 -17.93
N ILE A 131 -1.11 -0.82 -17.45
CA ILE A 131 -1.27 -1.81 -16.38
C ILE A 131 -1.73 -3.12 -16.97
N LYS A 132 -0.85 -4.13 -16.98
CA LYS A 132 -1.16 -5.48 -17.45
C LYS A 132 -1.98 -6.28 -16.44
N SER A 133 -1.71 -6.12 -15.14
CA SER A 133 -2.52 -6.69 -14.07
C SER A 133 -2.42 -5.89 -12.78
N LEU A 134 -3.44 -6.02 -11.93
CA LEU A 134 -3.53 -5.39 -10.61
C LEU A 134 -3.50 -6.44 -9.50
N ILE A 135 -2.67 -6.21 -8.48
CA ILE A 135 -2.67 -6.98 -7.23
C ILE A 135 -2.92 -5.99 -6.09
N SER A 136 -4.04 -6.17 -5.36
CA SER A 136 -4.45 -5.31 -4.26
C SER A 136 -4.44 -6.10 -2.96
N ILE A 137 -3.50 -5.80 -2.06
CA ILE A 137 -3.32 -6.53 -0.80
C ILE A 137 -3.80 -5.66 0.36
N MET A 138 -4.68 -6.20 1.22
CA MET A 138 -5.22 -5.56 2.45
C MET A 138 -5.61 -4.09 2.24
N SER A 139 -6.35 -3.79 1.18
CA SER A 139 -6.70 -2.44 0.74
C SER A 139 -8.21 -2.21 0.64
N THR A 140 -8.62 -1.01 0.23
CA THR A 140 -10.02 -0.60 0.12
C THR A 140 -10.29 0.23 -1.12
N THR A 141 -11.52 0.21 -1.61
CA THR A 141 -12.01 1.12 -2.68
C THR A 141 -12.17 2.57 -2.22
N GLY A 142 -12.15 2.81 -0.90
CA GLY A 142 -12.49 4.11 -0.31
C GLY A 142 -14.00 4.37 -0.23
N ASN A 143 -14.83 3.36 -0.33
CA ASN A 143 -16.27 3.47 -0.14
C ASN A 143 -16.58 3.84 1.32
N PRO A 144 -17.22 5.01 1.59
CA PRO A 144 -17.45 5.50 2.95
C PRO A 144 -18.49 4.70 3.74
N LYS A 145 -19.19 3.77 3.09
CA LYS A 145 -20.16 2.87 3.74
C LYS A 145 -19.49 1.65 4.36
N LEU A 146 -18.21 1.39 4.05
CA LEU A 146 -17.47 0.26 4.60
C LEU A 146 -17.01 0.55 6.04
N PRO A 147 -16.83 -0.50 6.85
CA PRO A 147 -16.28 -0.32 8.19
C PRO A 147 -14.85 0.24 8.11
N GLY A 148 -14.53 1.13 9.04
CA GLY A 148 -13.18 1.64 9.24
C GLY A 148 -12.36 0.74 10.17
N PRO A 149 -11.14 1.17 10.53
CA PRO A 149 -10.29 0.44 11.47
C PRO A 149 -10.98 0.23 12.82
N LYS A 150 -10.65 -0.86 13.52
CA LYS A 150 -11.10 -1.06 14.91
C LYS A 150 -10.71 0.15 15.76
N TRP A 151 -11.61 0.59 16.64
CA TRP A 151 -11.43 1.81 17.43
C TRP A 151 -10.08 1.89 18.15
N VAL A 152 -9.61 0.77 18.72
CA VAL A 152 -8.32 0.71 19.42
C VAL A 152 -7.15 1.04 18.47
N VAL A 153 -7.19 0.54 17.24
CA VAL A 153 -6.18 0.79 16.20
C VAL A 153 -6.23 2.24 15.73
N ALA A 154 -7.43 2.74 15.41
CA ALA A 154 -7.62 4.13 15.00
C ALA A 154 -7.11 5.12 16.05
N LYS A 155 -7.50 4.90 17.33
CA LYS A 155 -7.03 5.70 18.46
C LYS A 155 -5.50 5.67 18.60
N PHE A 156 -4.91 4.49 18.49
CA PHE A 156 -3.46 4.32 18.61
C PHE A 156 -2.69 5.09 17.53
N ILE A 157 -3.11 4.97 16.28
CA ILE A 157 -2.50 5.68 15.14
C ILE A 157 -2.67 7.20 15.30
N LEU A 158 -3.87 7.67 15.64
CA LEU A 158 -4.15 9.11 15.78
C LEU A 158 -3.35 9.75 16.93
N LEU A 159 -3.21 9.05 18.05
CA LEU A 159 -2.43 9.55 19.19
C LEU A 159 -0.93 9.52 18.90
N GLY A 160 -0.43 8.46 18.26
CA GLY A 160 0.97 8.36 17.86
C GLY A 160 1.37 9.43 16.85
N SER A 161 0.49 9.76 15.91
CA SER A 161 0.73 10.79 14.88
C SER A 161 0.89 12.22 15.44
N ARG A 162 0.51 12.46 16.69
CA ARG A 162 0.63 13.79 17.33
C ARG A 162 2.02 14.09 17.88
N ASN A 163 2.74 13.06 18.27
CA ASN A 163 4.06 13.21 18.90
C ASN A 163 5.11 12.56 18.01
N LYS A 164 5.98 13.42 17.46
CA LYS A 164 7.07 12.99 16.57
C LYS A 164 7.97 11.96 17.26
N GLU A 165 8.33 12.18 18.51
CA GLU A 165 9.23 11.30 19.26
C GLU A 165 8.60 9.91 19.48
N ILE A 166 7.29 9.86 19.75
CA ILE A 166 6.54 8.60 19.89
C ILE A 166 6.46 7.89 18.53
N HIS A 167 6.02 8.60 17.49
CA HIS A 167 5.85 8.02 16.15
C HIS A 167 7.18 7.52 15.57
N ASP A 168 8.27 8.24 15.80
CA ASP A 168 9.59 7.88 15.28
C ASP A 168 10.32 6.86 16.20
N SER A 169 9.64 6.29 17.21
CA SER A 169 10.19 5.29 18.10
C SER A 169 9.93 3.85 17.64
N SER A 170 10.88 2.96 17.89
CA SER A 170 10.67 1.53 17.60
C SER A 170 9.53 0.93 18.42
N SER A 171 9.32 1.42 19.65
CA SER A 171 8.23 1.00 20.53
C SER A 171 6.85 1.23 19.91
N PHE A 172 6.66 2.36 19.22
CA PHE A 172 5.40 2.63 18.49
C PHE A 172 5.11 1.55 17.47
N TYR A 173 6.08 1.19 16.64
CA TYR A 173 5.90 0.17 15.61
C TYR A 173 5.70 -1.23 16.20
N HIS A 174 6.41 -1.59 17.27
CA HIS A 174 6.16 -2.85 17.98
C HIS A 174 4.72 -2.96 18.49
N GLN A 175 4.20 -1.87 19.09
CA GLN A 175 2.83 -1.86 19.58
C GLN A 175 1.81 -1.85 18.44
N LEU A 176 2.05 -1.10 17.36
CA LEU A 176 1.19 -1.08 16.20
C LEU A 176 1.04 -2.48 15.60
N TRP A 177 2.18 -3.18 15.38
CA TRP A 177 2.15 -4.53 14.81
C TRP A 177 1.46 -5.57 15.71
N LYS A 178 1.53 -5.42 17.03
CA LYS A 178 0.72 -6.25 17.95
C LYS A 178 -0.78 -6.01 17.81
N LEU A 179 -1.21 -4.83 17.40
CA LEU A 179 -2.62 -4.50 17.22
C LEU A 179 -3.17 -4.92 15.85
N ILE A 180 -2.34 -4.89 14.81
CA ILE A 180 -2.77 -5.12 13.43
C ILE A 180 -2.25 -6.43 12.82
N GLY A 181 -1.24 -7.07 13.42
CA GLY A 181 -0.63 -8.30 12.91
C GLY A 181 -1.57 -9.49 12.94
N SER A 182 -1.15 -10.55 12.29
CA SER A 182 -1.91 -11.79 12.09
C SER A 182 -2.01 -12.62 13.37
N PRO A 183 -3.20 -12.82 13.95
CA PRO A 183 -3.32 -13.57 15.21
C PRO A 183 -2.99 -15.06 15.04
N LYS A 184 -3.26 -15.66 13.88
CA LYS A 184 -2.94 -17.06 13.60
C LYS A 184 -1.47 -17.28 13.24
N TYR A 185 -0.81 -16.24 12.76
CA TYR A 185 0.59 -16.25 12.29
C TYR A 185 1.40 -15.18 13.03
N PRO A 186 1.56 -15.28 14.36
CA PRO A 186 2.20 -14.24 15.15
C PRO A 186 3.69 -14.19 14.85
N ARG A 187 4.21 -13.01 14.56
CA ARG A 187 5.65 -12.82 14.44
C ARG A 187 6.35 -13.03 15.77
N SER A 188 7.47 -13.71 15.77
CA SER A 188 8.37 -13.75 16.91
C SER A 188 8.89 -12.34 17.23
N THR A 189 9.37 -12.15 18.47
CA THR A 189 9.98 -10.87 18.87
C THR A 189 11.17 -10.50 18.01
N GLU A 190 11.98 -11.48 17.59
CA GLU A 190 13.15 -11.24 16.76
C GLU A 190 12.77 -10.82 15.32
N GLU A 191 11.81 -11.49 14.70
CA GLU A 191 11.30 -11.11 13.38
C GLU A 191 10.71 -9.70 13.39
N LEU A 192 9.96 -9.35 14.45
CA LEU A 192 9.40 -8.02 14.60
C LEU A 192 10.50 -6.96 14.81
N ASN A 193 11.53 -7.27 15.61
CA ASN A 193 12.69 -6.40 15.78
C ASN A 193 13.45 -6.16 14.47
N GLN A 194 13.67 -7.22 13.68
CA GLN A 194 14.33 -7.11 12.38
C GLN A 194 13.51 -6.28 11.41
N PHE A 195 12.20 -6.51 11.35
CA PHE A 195 11.29 -5.73 10.53
C PHE A 195 11.32 -4.24 10.92
N VAL A 196 11.17 -3.92 12.22
CA VAL A 196 11.17 -2.54 12.70
C VAL A 196 12.51 -1.85 12.43
N ARG A 197 13.65 -2.52 12.68
CA ARG A 197 14.97 -1.97 12.32
C ARG A 197 15.09 -1.66 10.84
N ARG A 198 14.58 -2.53 9.97
CA ARG A 198 14.65 -2.39 8.51
C ARG A 198 13.84 -1.20 8.01
N ILE A 199 12.58 -1.04 8.47
CA ILE A 199 11.75 0.10 8.04
C ILE A 199 12.25 1.43 8.61
N MET A 200 12.69 1.47 9.87
CA MET A 200 13.22 2.70 10.47
C MET A 200 14.56 3.12 9.85
N GLY A 201 15.42 2.15 9.50
CA GLY A 201 16.71 2.42 8.86
C GLY A 201 16.59 3.08 7.48
N ARG A 202 15.47 2.91 6.78
CA ARG A 202 15.20 3.58 5.49
C ARG A 202 14.75 5.02 5.63
N GLY A 203 14.25 5.40 6.80
CA GLY A 203 13.79 6.77 7.09
C GLY A 203 12.28 6.91 7.03
N MET A 204 11.70 7.00 8.21
CA MET A 204 10.28 7.25 8.42
C MET A 204 10.11 8.63 9.04
N THR A 205 9.00 9.30 8.74
CA THR A 205 8.74 10.63 9.30
C THR A 205 7.27 10.77 9.72
N ALA A 206 7.05 11.23 10.96
CA ALA A 206 5.71 11.51 11.48
C ALA A 206 4.94 12.50 10.59
N GLY A 207 5.60 13.57 10.14
CA GLY A 207 4.99 14.56 9.26
C GLY A 207 4.61 13.99 7.89
N GLY A 208 5.43 13.10 7.33
CA GLY A 208 5.16 12.41 6.08
C GLY A 208 3.96 11.48 6.21
N SER A 209 3.96 10.61 7.23
CA SER A 209 2.85 9.71 7.52
C SER A 209 1.53 10.48 7.74
N ALA A 210 1.59 11.61 8.45
CA ALA A 210 0.42 12.47 8.66
C ALA A 210 -0.13 13.05 7.35
N ARG A 211 0.73 13.51 6.42
CA ARG A 211 0.29 14.03 5.11
C ARG A 211 -0.29 12.94 4.23
N GLN A 212 0.29 11.73 4.26
CA GLN A 212 -0.27 10.57 3.55
C GLN A 212 -1.63 10.16 4.12
N LEU A 213 -1.82 10.18 5.45
CA LEU A 213 -3.13 9.92 6.06
C LEU A 213 -4.18 10.92 5.60
N LEU A 214 -3.83 12.21 5.50
CA LEU A 214 -4.73 13.23 4.96
C LEU A 214 -5.07 12.98 3.49
N ALA A 215 -4.13 12.45 2.69
CA ALA A 215 -4.39 12.05 1.32
C ALA A 215 -5.40 10.89 1.25
N ILE A 216 -5.30 9.90 2.15
CA ILE A 216 -6.29 8.82 2.28
C ILE A 216 -7.66 9.37 2.63
N LEU A 217 -7.77 10.18 3.71
CA LEU A 217 -9.03 10.74 4.17
C LEU A 217 -9.69 11.69 3.16
N SER A 218 -8.91 12.29 2.26
CA SER A 218 -9.42 13.16 1.19
C SER A 218 -9.68 12.42 -0.13
N SER A 219 -9.41 11.11 -0.18
CA SER A 219 -9.59 10.32 -1.40
C SER A 219 -11.06 10.05 -1.69
N ARG A 220 -11.37 9.87 -2.98
CA ARG A 220 -12.72 9.53 -3.44
C ARG A 220 -12.98 8.02 -3.36
N ASN A 221 -14.25 7.66 -3.32
CA ASN A 221 -14.69 6.29 -3.59
C ASN A 221 -14.40 5.91 -5.05
N ARG A 222 -13.78 4.76 -5.26
CA ARG A 222 -13.38 4.25 -6.59
C ARG A 222 -14.26 3.12 -7.12
N CYS A 223 -15.30 2.67 -6.38
CA CYS A 223 -16.11 1.52 -6.78
C CYS A 223 -16.60 1.61 -8.22
N VAL A 224 -17.23 2.74 -8.59
CA VAL A 224 -17.80 2.92 -9.94
C VAL A 224 -16.72 2.93 -11.03
N ASP A 225 -15.57 3.57 -10.76
CA ASP A 225 -14.47 3.60 -11.73
C ASP A 225 -13.84 2.21 -11.90
N LEU A 226 -13.79 1.39 -10.83
CA LEU A 226 -13.26 0.03 -10.86
C LEU A 226 -14.12 -0.93 -11.69
N GLU A 227 -15.43 -0.69 -11.82
CA GLU A 227 -16.33 -1.49 -12.68
C GLU A 227 -15.91 -1.51 -14.14
N SER A 228 -15.20 -0.47 -14.59
CA SER A 228 -14.70 -0.34 -15.96
C SER A 228 -13.41 -1.11 -16.24
N LEU A 229 -12.76 -1.66 -15.22
CA LEU A 229 -11.50 -2.38 -15.36
C LEU A 229 -11.73 -3.77 -15.99
N THR A 230 -10.92 -4.06 -17.01
CA THR A 230 -10.91 -5.36 -17.71
C THR A 230 -9.59 -6.12 -17.54
N ILE A 231 -8.65 -5.56 -16.79
CA ILE A 231 -7.34 -6.19 -16.54
C ILE A 231 -7.46 -7.29 -15.50
N PRO A 232 -6.68 -8.38 -15.60
CA PRO A 232 -6.59 -9.40 -14.58
C PRO A 232 -6.32 -8.77 -13.21
N THR A 233 -7.15 -9.12 -12.21
CA THR A 233 -7.04 -8.52 -10.88
C THR A 233 -7.06 -9.58 -9.78
N LEU A 234 -6.07 -9.55 -8.88
CA LEU A 234 -5.98 -10.37 -7.68
C LEU A 234 -6.11 -9.50 -6.44
N ILE A 235 -7.08 -9.82 -5.60
CA ILE A 235 -7.27 -9.21 -4.29
C ILE A 235 -6.82 -10.23 -3.23
N ILE A 236 -5.96 -9.79 -2.29
CA ILE A 236 -5.49 -10.61 -1.17
C ILE A 236 -5.85 -9.90 0.12
N HIS A 237 -6.58 -10.58 1.02
CA HIS A 237 -7.03 -9.94 2.26
C HIS A 237 -7.18 -10.93 3.40
N GLY A 238 -6.74 -10.51 4.59
CA GLY A 238 -6.87 -11.29 5.81
C GLY A 238 -8.24 -11.12 6.47
N ASP A 239 -8.79 -12.21 7.01
CA ASP A 239 -10.10 -12.18 7.70
C ASP A 239 -10.05 -11.45 9.04
N GLU A 240 -8.87 -11.34 9.66
CA GLU A 240 -8.64 -10.73 10.97
C GLU A 240 -7.93 -9.36 10.87
N ASP A 241 -8.06 -8.68 9.73
CA ASP A 241 -7.47 -7.36 9.54
C ASP A 241 -8.21 -6.30 10.37
N ASN A 242 -7.52 -5.80 11.41
CA ASN A 242 -8.05 -4.82 12.34
C ASN A 242 -7.90 -3.36 11.85
N LEU A 243 -7.10 -3.14 10.79
CA LEU A 243 -6.83 -1.82 10.23
C LEU A 243 -7.70 -1.53 9.01
N VAL A 244 -7.75 -2.48 8.07
CA VAL A 244 -8.63 -2.43 6.90
C VAL A 244 -9.49 -3.70 6.91
N PRO A 245 -10.73 -3.65 7.43
CA PRO A 245 -11.57 -4.83 7.57
C PRO A 245 -11.78 -5.59 6.26
N ILE A 246 -11.97 -6.92 6.35
CA ILE A 246 -12.12 -7.83 5.20
C ILE A 246 -13.22 -7.38 4.23
N GLU A 247 -14.26 -6.72 4.72
CA GLU A 247 -15.35 -6.16 3.90
C GLU A 247 -14.82 -5.19 2.83
N CYS A 248 -13.69 -4.55 3.09
CA CYS A 248 -13.02 -3.68 2.13
C CYS A 248 -12.43 -4.46 0.94
N GLY A 249 -11.83 -5.62 1.23
CA GLY A 249 -11.33 -6.54 0.20
C GLY A 249 -12.45 -7.16 -0.61
N ILE A 250 -13.53 -7.61 0.05
CA ILE A 250 -14.73 -8.14 -0.58
C ILE A 250 -15.35 -7.09 -1.51
N ASN A 251 -15.53 -5.86 -1.03
CA ASN A 251 -16.06 -4.76 -1.85
C ASN A 251 -15.15 -4.44 -3.05
N THR A 252 -13.83 -4.52 -2.88
CA THR A 252 -12.90 -4.35 -4.01
C THR A 252 -13.12 -5.44 -5.06
N ALA A 253 -13.26 -6.70 -4.63
CA ALA A 253 -13.51 -7.81 -5.55
C ALA A 253 -14.87 -7.69 -6.26
N GLU A 254 -15.91 -7.31 -5.55
CA GLU A 254 -17.24 -7.08 -6.12
C GLU A 254 -17.29 -5.92 -7.12
N SER A 255 -16.40 -4.92 -6.95
CA SER A 255 -16.30 -3.76 -7.85
C SER A 255 -15.52 -4.03 -9.13
N ILE A 256 -14.82 -5.16 -9.27
CA ILE A 256 -14.00 -5.47 -10.44
C ILE A 256 -14.45 -6.81 -11.03
N LYS A 257 -14.98 -6.76 -12.24
CA LYS A 257 -15.43 -7.96 -12.95
C LYS A 257 -14.29 -8.97 -13.11
N ASP A 258 -14.60 -10.25 -12.92
CA ASP A 258 -13.67 -11.38 -13.09
C ASP A 258 -12.40 -11.31 -12.20
N SER A 259 -12.43 -10.50 -11.14
CA SER A 259 -11.36 -10.45 -10.16
C SER A 259 -11.33 -11.72 -9.29
N ILE A 260 -10.14 -12.07 -8.82
CA ILE A 260 -9.92 -13.20 -7.91
C ILE A 260 -9.71 -12.66 -6.50
N LEU A 261 -10.53 -13.11 -5.54
CA LEU A 261 -10.34 -12.79 -4.12
C LEU A 261 -9.73 -13.99 -3.39
N TRP A 262 -8.53 -13.80 -2.86
CA TRP A 262 -7.89 -14.72 -1.93
C TRP A 262 -8.05 -14.21 -0.49
N ARG A 263 -9.00 -14.80 0.22
CA ARG A 263 -9.19 -14.57 1.66
C ARG A 263 -8.28 -15.49 2.45
N ILE A 264 -7.61 -14.95 3.46
CA ILE A 264 -6.64 -15.70 4.27
C ILE A 264 -7.14 -15.76 5.72
N PRO A 265 -7.63 -16.93 6.18
CA PRO A 265 -8.13 -17.11 7.55
C PRO A 265 -7.04 -16.85 8.60
N GLY A 266 -7.33 -15.95 9.55
CA GLY A 266 -6.42 -15.60 10.64
C GLY A 266 -5.27 -14.68 10.29
N MET A 267 -5.22 -14.17 9.05
CA MET A 267 -4.29 -13.11 8.66
C MET A 267 -4.83 -11.75 9.08
N GLY A 268 -3.96 -10.91 9.63
CA GLY A 268 -4.19 -9.50 9.94
C GLY A 268 -3.71 -8.56 8.84
N HIS A 269 -3.21 -7.38 9.25
CA HIS A 269 -2.68 -6.36 8.33
C HIS A 269 -1.16 -6.45 8.19
N ASP A 270 -0.64 -7.63 7.86
CA ASP A 270 0.78 -7.87 7.64
C ASP A 270 1.01 -9.03 6.66
N PHE A 271 2.29 -9.31 6.36
CA PHE A 271 2.70 -10.49 5.60
C PHE A 271 3.18 -11.56 6.57
N PRO A 272 2.41 -12.62 6.85
CA PRO A 272 2.90 -13.75 7.65
C PRO A 272 4.08 -14.45 6.96
N TYR A 273 5.14 -14.72 7.71
CA TYR A 273 6.33 -15.40 7.16
C TYR A 273 6.01 -16.82 6.71
N GLU A 274 5.11 -17.50 7.40
CA GLU A 274 4.66 -18.85 7.08
C GLU A 274 3.95 -18.95 5.72
N LEU A 275 3.42 -17.84 5.23
CA LEU A 275 2.67 -17.78 3.98
C LEU A 275 3.48 -17.18 2.80
N ILE A 276 4.75 -16.84 2.99
CA ILE A 276 5.56 -16.20 1.94
C ILE A 276 5.63 -17.05 0.67
N ASP A 277 5.70 -18.39 0.79
CA ASP A 277 5.69 -19.29 -0.37
C ASP A 277 4.36 -19.20 -1.13
N GLU A 278 3.24 -19.22 -0.42
CA GLU A 278 1.92 -19.13 -1.04
C GLU A 278 1.68 -17.73 -1.67
N PHE A 279 2.13 -16.66 -1.02
CA PHE A 279 2.13 -15.32 -1.63
C PHE A 279 2.96 -15.31 -2.91
N THR A 280 4.17 -15.88 -2.88
CA THR A 280 5.07 -15.95 -4.04
C THR A 280 4.40 -16.67 -5.20
N ASP A 281 3.84 -17.84 -4.97
CA ASP A 281 3.23 -18.66 -6.01
C ASP A 281 2.00 -17.98 -6.62
N ARG A 282 1.11 -17.45 -5.79
CA ARG A 282 -0.10 -16.76 -6.28
C ARG A 282 0.21 -15.46 -7.02
N ILE A 283 1.13 -14.65 -6.51
CA ILE A 283 1.55 -13.41 -7.17
C ILE A 283 2.23 -13.71 -8.50
N SER A 284 3.22 -14.62 -8.52
CA SER A 284 3.94 -14.95 -9.75
C SER A 284 3.03 -15.59 -10.81
N GLN A 285 2.17 -16.51 -10.40
CA GLN A 285 1.20 -17.13 -11.32
C GLN A 285 0.25 -16.10 -11.92
N HIS A 286 -0.27 -15.17 -11.10
CA HIS A 286 -1.16 -14.10 -11.57
C HIS A 286 -0.46 -13.19 -12.59
N VAL A 287 0.76 -12.75 -12.30
CA VAL A 287 1.58 -11.91 -13.19
C VAL A 287 1.88 -12.61 -14.50
N LEU A 288 2.44 -13.83 -14.45
CA LEU A 288 2.87 -14.60 -15.63
C LEU A 288 1.68 -15.01 -16.52
N ASN A 289 0.51 -15.29 -15.94
CA ASN A 289 -0.69 -15.57 -16.71
C ASN A 289 -1.21 -14.31 -17.45
N ALA A 290 -1.18 -13.16 -16.76
CA ALA A 290 -1.57 -11.89 -17.37
C ALA A 290 -0.59 -11.44 -18.47
N ASP A 291 0.71 -11.73 -18.31
CA ASP A 291 1.73 -11.38 -19.30
C ASP A 291 1.60 -12.18 -20.62
N LYS A 292 1.20 -13.45 -20.54
CA LYS A 292 0.96 -14.32 -21.70
C LYS A 292 -0.30 -13.94 -22.51
N GLY A 293 -1.23 -13.21 -21.92
CA GLY A 293 -2.48 -12.79 -22.55
C GLY A 293 -2.39 -11.44 -23.28
N HIS A 294 -1.23 -10.81 -23.24
CA HIS A 294 -0.91 -9.54 -23.86
C HIS A 294 0.18 -9.72 -24.89
#